data_b536f96678a746d6c9fa6a0bb9097b3b
#
_entry.id   b536f96678a746d6c9fa6a0bb9097b3b
#
_cell.length_a   1.000
_cell.length_b   1.000
_cell.length_c   1.000
_cell.angle_alpha   90.00
_cell.angle_beta   90.00
_cell.angle_gamma   90.00
#
_symmetry.space_group_name_H-M   'P 1'
#
loop_
_entity.id
_entity.type
_entity.pdbx_description
1 polymer ?
#
loop_
_entity_poly.entity_id
_entity_poly.type
_entity_poly.pdbx_seq_one_letter_code
_entity_poly.pdbx_strand_id
1 'polypeptide(L)'
;SEIWITFPDPQMKKVRKRLTSTRFMQLYQNILSPEGLIHLKSDSPFMYTYTCEMVKANGYPVQVSTDDLYHSGITDDILEIKTFYEQQWLERGMNIKYIRFVCQPREQFIEPDVDIPYDTYRSFNRGKRSGKQSSQENTTSK
;
A
#
# COMPACT_ATOMS: atom_id res chain seq x y z
N SER A 1 -3.95 14.63 12.21
CA SER A 1 -2.80 14.40 11.35
C SER A 1 -2.98 13.12 10.55
N GLU A 2 -2.41 13.09 9.37
CA GLU A 2 -2.59 11.99 8.43
C GLU A 2 -1.30 11.72 7.66
N ILE A 3 -1.10 10.46 7.33
CA ILE A 3 -0.01 10.04 6.45
C ILE A 3 -0.62 9.31 5.26
N TRP A 4 -0.23 9.73 4.06
CA TRP A 4 -0.66 9.09 2.82
C TRP A 4 0.50 8.32 2.21
N ILE A 5 0.29 7.04 1.96
CA ILE A 5 1.26 6.16 1.32
C ILE A 5 0.63 5.73 0.00
N THR A 6 1.20 6.22 -1.11
CA THR A 6 0.61 5.97 -2.43
C THR A 6 1.58 5.21 -3.31
N PHE A 7 1.15 4.08 -3.78
CA PHE A 7 1.88 3.21 -4.72
C PHE A 7 3.31 2.90 -4.25
N PRO A 8 3.48 2.45 -2.98
CA PRO A 8 4.80 2.09 -2.50
C PRO A 8 5.28 0.80 -3.14
N ASP A 9 6.59 0.60 -3.13
CA ASP A 9 7.16 -0.70 -3.49
C ASP A 9 6.74 -1.69 -2.40
N PRO A 10 6.13 -2.83 -2.75
CA PRO A 10 5.63 -3.77 -1.73
C PRO A 10 6.72 -4.49 -0.97
N GLN A 11 7.98 -4.45 -1.42
CA GLN A 11 9.11 -5.06 -0.72
C GLN A 11 8.79 -6.49 -0.30
N MET A 12 8.39 -7.32 -1.27
CA MET A 12 7.84 -8.65 -0.99
C MET A 12 8.77 -9.56 -0.23
N LYS A 13 10.09 -9.34 -0.33
CA LYS A 13 11.09 -10.15 0.36
C LYS A 13 11.70 -9.49 1.59
N LYS A 14 11.36 -8.23 1.86
CA LYS A 14 12.02 -7.47 2.93
C LYS A 14 10.99 -6.72 3.75
N VAL A 15 10.37 -7.45 4.68
CA VAL A 15 9.24 -6.92 5.45
C VAL A 15 9.57 -5.59 6.15
N ARG A 16 10.78 -5.46 6.71
CA ARG A 16 11.12 -4.24 7.45
C ARG A 16 11.21 -3.00 6.57
N LYS A 17 11.32 -3.17 5.26
CA LYS A 17 11.38 -2.05 4.32
C LYS A 17 9.99 -1.64 3.81
N ARG A 18 8.93 -2.43 4.10
CA ARG A 18 7.57 -2.06 3.70
C ARG A 18 7.12 -0.85 4.49
N LEU A 19 6.56 0.13 3.79
CA LEU A 19 6.13 1.37 4.43
C LEU A 19 4.94 1.18 5.38
N THR A 20 4.25 0.05 5.32
CA THR A 20 3.19 -0.28 6.28
C THR A 20 3.58 -1.40 7.25
N SER A 21 4.88 -1.69 7.37
CA SER A 21 5.34 -2.68 8.35
C SER A 21 5.23 -2.14 9.78
N THR A 22 5.31 -3.04 10.75
CA THR A 22 5.28 -2.63 12.16
C THR A 22 6.44 -1.72 12.52
N ARG A 23 7.59 -1.91 11.87
CA ARG A 23 8.72 -1.03 12.05
C ARG A 23 8.35 0.42 11.74
N PHE A 24 7.64 0.63 10.63
CA PHE A 24 7.20 1.96 10.26
C PHE A 24 6.04 2.45 11.12
N MET A 25 5.18 1.55 11.61
CA MET A 25 4.12 1.94 12.55
C MET A 25 4.73 2.54 13.82
N GLN A 26 5.84 1.98 14.29
CA GLN A 26 6.56 2.55 15.44
C GLN A 26 7.02 3.99 15.15
N LEU A 27 7.51 4.23 13.94
CA LEU A 27 7.96 5.57 13.57
C LEU A 27 6.79 6.53 13.42
N TYR A 28 5.72 6.09 12.79
CA TYR A 28 4.56 6.95 12.53
C TYR A 28 3.87 7.38 13.82
N GLN A 29 3.75 6.49 14.80
CA GLN A 29 3.06 6.85 16.04
C GLN A 29 3.80 7.93 16.82
N ASN A 30 5.09 8.14 16.55
CA ASN A 30 5.85 9.18 17.19
C ASN A 30 5.58 10.57 16.60
N ILE A 31 5.05 10.63 15.39
CA ILE A 31 4.79 11.89 14.68
C ILE A 31 3.32 12.16 14.46
N LEU A 32 2.47 11.15 14.56
CA LEU A 32 1.03 11.33 14.42
C LEU A 32 0.39 11.59 15.77
N SER A 33 -0.72 12.33 15.78
CA SER A 33 -1.56 12.40 16.96
C SER A 33 -2.13 11.02 17.28
N PRO A 34 -2.62 10.78 18.53
CA PRO A 34 -3.12 9.45 18.89
C PRO A 34 -4.24 8.90 18.01
N GLU A 35 -4.96 9.78 17.34
CA GLU A 35 -6.02 9.36 16.41
C GLU A 35 -5.63 9.66 14.95
N GLY A 36 -4.34 9.77 14.69
CA GLY A 36 -3.85 10.04 13.35
C GLY A 36 -4.17 8.90 12.39
N LEU A 37 -4.42 9.25 11.14
CA LEU A 37 -4.84 8.31 10.12
C LEU A 37 -3.68 7.95 9.20
N ILE A 38 -3.67 6.69 8.79
CA ILE A 38 -2.78 6.23 7.72
C ILE A 38 -3.64 5.77 6.56
N HIS A 39 -3.31 6.27 5.38
CA HIS A 39 -3.98 5.91 4.13
C HIS A 39 -2.99 5.17 3.24
N LEU A 40 -3.40 4.02 2.74
CA LEU A 40 -2.63 3.30 1.73
C LEU A 40 -3.44 3.18 0.46
N LYS A 41 -2.87 3.63 -0.66
CA LYS A 41 -3.37 3.35 -2.00
C LYS A 41 -2.32 2.51 -2.70
N SER A 42 -2.72 1.42 -3.33
CA SER A 42 -1.78 0.55 -4.02
C SER A 42 -2.46 -0.26 -5.11
N ASP A 43 -1.72 -0.52 -6.17
CA ASP A 43 -2.13 -1.47 -7.20
C ASP A 43 -1.71 -2.89 -6.85
N SER A 44 -0.87 -3.07 -5.84
CA SER A 44 -0.31 -4.35 -5.47
C SER A 44 -1.24 -5.14 -4.55
N PRO A 45 -1.76 -6.30 -4.99
CA PRO A 45 -2.52 -7.17 -4.10
C PRO A 45 -1.72 -7.60 -2.87
N PHE A 46 -0.42 -7.86 -3.05
CA PHE A 46 0.46 -8.25 -1.95
C PHE A 46 0.49 -7.18 -0.87
N MET A 47 0.74 -5.92 -1.28
CA MET A 47 0.86 -4.81 -0.34
C MET A 47 -0.44 -4.57 0.42
N TYR A 48 -1.56 -4.62 -0.29
CA TYR A 48 -2.87 -4.44 0.32
C TYR A 48 -3.17 -5.56 1.31
N THR A 49 -2.96 -6.81 0.91
CA THR A 49 -3.23 -7.97 1.78
C THR A 49 -2.35 -7.93 3.02
N TYR A 50 -1.05 -7.64 2.84
CA TYR A 50 -0.14 -7.54 3.98
C TYR A 50 -0.61 -6.46 4.96
N THR A 51 -0.98 -5.30 4.44
CA THR A 51 -1.40 -4.18 5.29
C THR A 51 -2.67 -4.53 6.06
N CYS A 52 -3.64 -5.17 5.40
CA CYS A 52 -4.86 -5.61 6.08
C CYS A 52 -4.55 -6.61 7.19
N GLU A 53 -3.63 -7.55 6.96
CA GLU A 53 -3.26 -8.53 7.97
C GLU A 53 -2.48 -7.87 9.12
N MET A 54 -1.61 -6.93 8.82
CA MET A 54 -0.86 -6.19 9.84
C MET A 54 -1.82 -5.38 10.72
N VAL A 55 -2.76 -4.69 10.12
CA VAL A 55 -3.77 -3.89 10.84
C VAL A 55 -4.60 -4.80 11.75
N LYS A 56 -5.02 -5.95 11.23
CA LYS A 56 -5.81 -6.91 11.99
C LYS A 56 -5.01 -7.50 13.15
N ALA A 57 -3.76 -7.88 12.91
CA ALA A 57 -2.91 -8.48 13.93
C ALA A 57 -2.66 -7.53 15.10
N ASN A 58 -2.63 -6.23 14.83
CA ASN A 58 -2.37 -5.22 15.85
C ASN A 58 -3.63 -4.52 16.37
N GLY A 59 -4.79 -4.89 15.84
CA GLY A 59 -6.06 -4.33 16.31
C GLY A 59 -6.25 -2.85 16.01
N TYR A 60 -5.65 -2.34 14.95
CA TYR A 60 -5.87 -0.96 14.55
C TYR A 60 -7.29 -0.78 14.01
N PRO A 61 -8.01 0.27 14.44
CA PRO A 61 -9.36 0.53 13.90
C PRO A 61 -9.31 0.85 12.41
N VAL A 62 -10.09 0.15 11.61
CA VAL A 62 -10.18 0.37 10.17
C VAL A 62 -11.41 1.20 9.88
N GLN A 63 -11.24 2.31 9.17
CA GLN A 63 -12.35 3.16 8.75
C GLN A 63 -12.88 2.77 7.38
N VAL A 64 -11.97 2.42 6.46
CA VAL A 64 -12.32 2.07 5.09
C VAL A 64 -11.34 1.01 4.61
N SER A 65 -11.83 0.02 3.86
CA SER A 65 -10.98 -0.97 3.22
C SER A 65 -11.69 -1.48 1.96
N THR A 66 -11.01 -1.37 0.82
CA THR A 66 -11.56 -1.87 -0.44
C THR A 66 -10.43 -2.32 -1.37
N ASP A 67 -10.67 -3.38 -2.11
CA ASP A 67 -9.74 -3.85 -3.14
C ASP A 67 -10.05 -3.25 -4.52
N ASP A 68 -11.06 -2.39 -4.60
CA ASP A 68 -11.44 -1.73 -5.86
C ASP A 68 -12.02 -0.36 -5.54
N LEU A 69 -11.14 0.61 -5.33
CA LEU A 69 -11.53 1.94 -4.84
C LEU A 69 -12.53 2.64 -5.73
N TYR A 70 -12.31 2.64 -7.03
CA TYR A 70 -13.12 3.46 -7.94
C TYR A 70 -14.47 2.84 -8.30
N HIS A 71 -14.69 1.58 -7.92
CA HIS A 71 -15.98 0.91 -8.09
C HIS A 71 -16.67 0.64 -6.75
N SER A 72 -16.09 1.14 -5.64
CA SER A 72 -16.59 0.83 -4.30
C SER A 72 -17.73 1.72 -3.84
N GLY A 73 -17.98 2.82 -4.53
CA GLY A 73 -18.93 3.82 -4.07
C GLY A 73 -18.40 4.77 -3.01
N ILE A 74 -17.14 4.62 -2.63
CA ILE A 74 -16.51 5.54 -1.68
C ILE A 74 -16.20 6.83 -2.40
N THR A 75 -16.77 7.94 -1.93
CA THR A 75 -16.54 9.25 -2.52
C THR A 75 -15.90 10.17 -1.50
N ASP A 76 -14.85 10.85 -1.93
CA ASP A 76 -14.13 11.83 -1.12
C ASP A 76 -13.33 12.66 -2.11
N ASP A 77 -13.33 13.97 -1.96
CA ASP A 77 -12.66 14.85 -2.92
C ASP A 77 -11.20 14.47 -3.13
N ILE A 78 -10.52 14.10 -2.06
CA ILE A 78 -9.12 13.71 -2.16
C ILE A 78 -8.98 12.36 -2.88
N LEU A 79 -9.88 11.41 -2.62
CA LEU A 79 -9.84 10.09 -3.23
C LEU A 79 -10.22 10.11 -4.71
N GLU A 80 -10.98 11.12 -5.13
CA GLU A 80 -11.37 11.24 -6.52
C GLU A 80 -10.27 11.85 -7.39
N ILE A 81 -9.26 12.44 -6.80
CA ILE A 81 -8.14 13.00 -7.57
C ILE A 81 -7.28 11.84 -8.06
N LYS A 82 -7.35 11.61 -9.36
CA LYS A 82 -6.55 10.57 -9.99
C LYS A 82 -5.28 11.17 -10.54
N THR A 83 -4.14 10.63 -10.11
CA THR A 83 -2.87 11.03 -10.69
C THR A 83 -2.75 10.44 -12.09
N PHE A 84 -1.84 11.01 -12.88
CA PHE A 84 -1.52 10.42 -14.18
C PHE A 84 -1.13 8.95 -14.03
N TYR A 85 -0.41 8.64 -12.97
CA TYR A 85 0.04 7.29 -12.67
C TYR A 85 -1.14 6.34 -12.45
N GLU A 86 -2.12 6.76 -11.64
CA GLU A 86 -3.31 5.95 -11.36
C GLU A 86 -4.11 5.70 -12.62
N GLN A 87 -4.25 6.71 -13.47
CA GLN A 87 -4.98 6.56 -14.73
C GLN A 87 -4.34 5.51 -15.62
N GLN A 88 -3.02 5.45 -15.65
CA GLN A 88 -2.33 4.43 -16.44
C GLN A 88 -2.66 3.03 -15.95
N TRP A 89 -2.73 2.82 -14.63
CA TRP A 89 -3.07 1.51 -14.07
C TRP A 89 -4.53 1.15 -14.36
N LEU A 90 -5.42 2.11 -14.21
CA LEU A 90 -6.84 1.88 -14.48
C LEU A 90 -7.08 1.54 -15.95
N GLU A 91 -6.38 2.18 -16.86
CA GLU A 91 -6.50 1.91 -18.28
C GLU A 91 -6.02 0.50 -18.62
N ARG A 92 -5.18 -0.09 -17.79
CA ARG A 92 -4.71 -1.45 -17.97
C ARG A 92 -5.61 -2.47 -17.30
N GLY A 93 -6.73 -2.03 -16.73
CA GLY A 93 -7.67 -2.92 -16.06
C GLY A 93 -7.25 -3.33 -14.67
N MET A 94 -6.33 -2.62 -14.07
CA MET A 94 -5.87 -2.93 -12.71
C MET A 94 -6.69 -2.17 -11.69
N ASN A 95 -7.10 -2.87 -10.63
CA ASN A 95 -7.86 -2.25 -9.55
C ASN A 95 -6.93 -1.55 -8.57
N ILE A 96 -7.35 -0.38 -8.10
CA ILE A 96 -6.62 0.34 -7.06
C ILE A 96 -7.23 -0.03 -5.72
N LYS A 97 -6.40 -0.49 -4.80
CA LYS A 97 -6.81 -0.90 -3.47
C LYS A 97 -6.57 0.26 -2.50
N TYR A 98 -7.39 0.34 -1.49
CA TYR A 98 -7.30 1.43 -0.53
C TYR A 98 -7.68 0.95 0.87
N ILE A 99 -6.90 1.34 1.87
CA ILE A 99 -7.24 1.12 3.26
C ILE A 99 -6.89 2.38 4.06
N ARG A 100 -7.80 2.76 4.95
CA ARG A 100 -7.61 3.87 5.88
C ARG A 100 -7.83 3.36 7.29
N PHE A 101 -6.84 3.53 8.14
CA PHE A 101 -6.95 3.04 9.52
C PHE A 101 -6.35 4.05 10.49
N VAL A 102 -6.72 3.91 11.77
CA VAL A 102 -6.22 4.77 12.84
C VAL A 102 -4.94 4.15 13.40
N CYS A 103 -3.86 4.93 13.39
CA CYS A 103 -2.59 4.49 13.95
C CYS A 103 -2.56 4.78 15.45
N GLN A 104 -3.27 3.97 16.22
CA GLN A 104 -3.28 4.12 17.68
C GLN A 104 -1.92 3.74 18.23
N PRO A 105 -1.39 4.49 19.22
CA PRO A 105 -0.11 4.15 19.83
C PRO A 105 -0.14 2.75 20.45
N ARG A 106 0.94 2.00 20.25
CA ARG A 106 1.12 0.65 20.76
C ARG A 106 2.49 0.54 21.41
N GLU A 107 2.59 -0.25 22.45
CA GLU A 107 3.88 -0.55 23.06
C GLU A 107 4.49 -1.81 22.44
N GLN A 108 3.66 -2.70 21.94
CA GLN A 108 4.10 -3.94 21.31
C GLN A 108 3.49 -4.04 19.92
N PHE A 109 4.25 -4.62 18.99
CA PHE A 109 3.83 -4.75 17.61
C PHE A 109 3.95 -6.22 17.18
N ILE A 110 2.95 -6.67 16.43
CA ILE A 110 2.88 -8.06 15.94
C ILE A 110 2.94 -8.03 14.43
N GLU A 111 4.01 -8.65 13.86
CA GLU A 111 4.04 -8.87 12.42
C GLU A 111 3.10 -10.01 12.09
N PRO A 112 2.26 -9.87 11.06
CA PRO A 112 1.37 -10.97 10.70
C PRO A 112 2.17 -12.16 10.20
N ASP A 113 1.81 -13.35 10.70
CA ASP A 113 2.45 -14.60 10.31
C ASP A 113 1.54 -15.30 9.31
N VAL A 114 1.52 -14.79 8.08
CA VAL A 114 0.66 -15.31 7.02
C VAL A 114 1.47 -15.42 5.73
N ASP A 115 1.15 -16.45 4.95
CA ASP A 115 1.75 -16.60 3.63
C ASP A 115 0.92 -15.79 2.64
N ILE A 116 1.56 -14.82 2.02
CA ILE A 116 0.91 -13.98 1.01
C ILE A 116 1.58 -14.28 -0.31
N PRO A 117 0.83 -14.71 -1.33
CA PRO A 117 1.42 -14.96 -2.64
C PRO A 117 2.06 -13.70 -3.20
N TYR A 118 3.26 -13.83 -3.74
CA TYR A 118 3.91 -12.72 -4.43
C TYR A 118 3.10 -12.39 -5.66
N ASP A 119 2.92 -11.09 -5.91
CA ASP A 119 2.23 -10.67 -7.11
C ASP A 119 3.23 -10.30 -8.22
N THR A 120 2.70 -9.88 -9.34
CA THR A 120 3.53 -9.53 -10.50
C THR A 120 3.84 -8.04 -10.50
N TYR A 121 3.87 -7.43 -9.32
CA TYR A 121 4.12 -6.00 -9.19
C TYR A 121 5.41 -5.59 -9.88
N ARG A 122 5.35 -4.51 -10.62
CA ARG A 122 6.51 -3.87 -11.21
C ARG A 122 6.36 -2.38 -11.07
N SER A 123 7.44 -1.71 -10.68
CA SER A 123 7.45 -0.26 -10.65
C SER A 123 7.52 0.25 -12.09
N PHE A 124 6.45 0.86 -12.54
CA PHE A 124 6.35 1.38 -13.89
C PHE A 124 7.44 2.40 -14.18
N ASN A 125 7.66 3.31 -13.24
CA ASN A 125 8.66 4.35 -13.42
C ASN A 125 10.09 3.79 -13.43
N ARG A 126 10.35 2.78 -12.62
CA ARG A 126 11.65 2.14 -12.63
C ARG A 126 11.92 1.44 -13.95
N GLY A 127 10.92 0.78 -14.49
CA GLY A 127 11.03 0.15 -15.79
C GLY A 127 11.39 1.14 -16.89
N LYS A 128 10.81 2.31 -16.84
CA LYS A 128 11.11 3.35 -17.81
C LYS A 128 12.53 3.89 -17.68
N ARG A 129 13.02 3.98 -16.46
CA ARG A 129 14.37 4.50 -16.25
C ARG A 129 15.45 3.52 -16.62
N SER A 130 15.22 2.27 -16.30
CA SER A 130 16.20 1.26 -16.63
C SER A 130 16.07 0.81 -18.06
N GLY A 131 15.07 1.28 -18.66
CA GLY A 131 14.73 0.92 -19.97
C GLY A 131 15.69 1.02 -20.93
N LYS A 132 16.20 0.82 -20.66
CA LYS A 132 16.82 0.32 -21.40
C LYS A 132 16.63 -1.16 -21.32
N GLN A 133 16.47 -1.27 -20.77
CA GLN A 133 15.93 -2.20 -20.51
C GLN A 133 14.99 -2.70 -20.43
N SER A 134 15.06 -2.85 -20.69
CA SER A 134 14.15 -3.43 -20.79
C SER A 134 13.63 -3.96 -20.96
N SER A 135 13.91 -4.31 -21.32
CA SER A 135 13.29 -4.77 -21.60
C SER A 135 13.19 -5.40 -21.33
N GLN A 136 13.60 -5.64 -21.33
CA GLN A 136 13.48 -6.18 -21.14
C GLN A 136 13.16 -6.58 -20.43
N GLU A 137 13.38 -6.72 -20.44
CA GLU A 137 13.08 -7.10 -19.93
C GLU A 137 12.55 -7.37 -19.41
N ASN A 138 12.76 -7.56 -19.65
CA ASN A 138 12.17 -7.89 -19.32
C ASN A 138 11.77 -8.37 -18.78
N THR A 139 11.93 -8.64 -18.71
CA THR A 139 11.51 -9.12 -18.28
C THR A 139 11.32 -9.62 -17.45
N THR A 140 11.54 -9.92 -17.10
CA THR A 140 11.30 -10.29 -16.39
C THR A 140 11.13 -10.56 -15.42
N SER A 141 11.24 -10.90 -14.96
CA SER A 141 11.00 -11.06 -14.20
C SER A 141 10.90 -11.20 -13.40
N LYS A 142 10.88 -11.45 -12.89
CA LYS A 142 10.65 -11.42 -12.45
C LYS A 142 10.60 -11.59 -12.13
#